data_667d00afe15da266a1ad554abc27392e
#
_entry.id   667d00afe15da266a1ad554abc27392e
#
_cell.length_a   1.000
_cell.length_b   1.000
_cell.length_c   1.000
_cell.angle_alpha   90.00
_cell.angle_beta   90.00
_cell.angle_gamma   90.00
#
_symmetry.space_group_name_H-M   'P 1'
#
loop_
_entity.id
_entity.type
_entity.pdbx_description
1 polymer ?
#
loop_
_entity_poly.entity_id
_entity_poly.type
_entity_poly.pdbx_seq_one_letter_code
_entity_poly.pdbx_strand_id
1 'polypeptide(L)' 'MNFRLLTAKEYPRWYHDQLSEAFVPQERKPLPDILRLLEEGRYEVWGLFDEDELLSYAALWKNATIPLVLLDYLG' A
#
# COMPACT_ATOMS: atom_id res chain seq x y z
N MET A 1 -10.05 12.24 12.38
CA MET A 1 -9.48 11.22 11.48
C MET A 1 -9.00 11.87 10.20
N ASN A 2 -7.95 11.33 9.62
CA ASN A 2 -7.32 11.92 8.47
C ASN A 2 -7.07 10.84 7.41
N PHE A 3 -7.47 11.11 6.16
CA PHE A 3 -7.29 10.19 5.04
C PHE A 3 -6.20 10.75 4.13
N ARG A 4 -5.07 10.02 4.00
CA ARG A 4 -3.93 10.50 3.25
C ARG A 4 -3.11 9.36 2.63
N LEU A 5 -2.25 9.72 1.67
CA LEU A 5 -1.27 8.78 1.12
C LEU A 5 -0.19 8.47 2.16
N LEU A 6 0.25 7.22 2.20
CA LEU A 6 1.44 6.86 2.95
C LEU A 6 2.68 7.45 2.28
N THR A 7 3.62 7.89 3.09
CA THR A 7 4.93 8.32 2.59
C THR A 7 5.81 7.09 2.34
N ALA A 8 6.88 7.27 1.54
CA ALA A 8 7.81 6.18 1.24
C ALA A 8 8.39 5.55 2.51
N LYS A 9 8.63 6.35 3.54
CA LYS A 9 9.18 5.87 4.82
C LYS A 9 8.21 4.98 5.59
N GLU A 10 6.91 5.12 5.33
CA GLU A 10 5.88 4.37 6.04
C GLU A 10 5.61 2.99 5.41
N TYR A 11 6.04 2.76 4.17
CA TYR A 11 5.77 1.52 3.45
C TYR A 11 6.32 0.27 4.14
N PRO A 12 7.59 0.22 4.58
CA PRO A 12 8.09 -0.97 5.25
C PRO A 12 7.30 -1.33 6.50
N ARG A 13 6.94 -0.35 7.31
CA ARG A 13 6.17 -0.55 8.52
C ARG A 13 4.76 -1.05 8.21
N TRP A 14 4.09 -0.41 7.24
CA TRP A 14 2.77 -0.84 6.78
C TRP A 14 2.82 -2.29 6.28
N TYR A 15 3.82 -2.62 5.49
CA TYR A 15 3.96 -3.96 4.93
C TYR A 15 4.12 -5.01 6.04
N HIS A 16 4.99 -4.76 7.00
CA HIS A 16 5.27 -5.72 8.06
C HIS A 16 4.18 -5.78 9.13
N ASP A 17 3.60 -4.64 9.49
CA ASP A 17 2.64 -4.58 10.60
C ASP A 17 1.20 -4.83 10.17
N GLN A 18 0.82 -4.35 9.00
CA GLN A 18 -0.57 -4.40 8.55
C GLN A 18 -0.79 -5.47 7.49
N LEU A 19 -0.02 -5.43 6.42
CA LEU A 19 -0.24 -6.32 5.29
C LEU A 19 0.09 -7.76 5.63
N SER A 20 1.18 -8.00 6.37
CA SER A 20 1.60 -9.36 6.71
C SER A 20 0.65 -10.05 7.68
N GLU A 21 -0.14 -9.30 8.46
CA GLU A 21 -1.16 -9.88 9.34
C GLU A 21 -2.42 -10.25 8.56
N ALA A 22 -2.76 -9.48 7.53
CA ALA A 22 -3.98 -9.66 6.78
C ALA A 22 -3.86 -10.69 5.65
N PHE A 23 -2.67 -10.89 5.11
CA PHE A 23 -2.44 -11.74 3.94
C PHE A 23 -1.27 -12.69 4.16
N VAL A 24 -1.41 -13.94 3.71
CA VAL A 24 -0.33 -14.94 3.78
C VAL A 24 0.78 -14.59 2.77
N PRO A 25 2.03 -15.07 2.98
CA PRO A 25 3.14 -14.72 2.10
C PRO A 25 2.88 -14.97 0.60
N GLN A 26 2.14 -16.02 0.26
CA GLN A 26 1.84 -16.36 -1.12
C GLN A 26 0.93 -15.33 -1.81
N GLU A 27 0.18 -14.56 -1.03
CA GLU A 27 -0.76 -13.56 -1.55
C GLU A 27 -0.17 -12.16 -1.57
N ARG A 28 1.04 -11.98 -1.03
CA ARG A 28 1.68 -10.67 -0.93
C ARG A 28 2.73 -10.48 -2.00
N LYS A 29 2.74 -9.29 -2.63
CA LYS A 29 3.87 -8.88 -3.45
C LYS A 29 5.09 -8.69 -2.53
N PRO A 30 6.30 -9.08 -2.96
CA PRO A 30 7.50 -8.76 -2.18
C PRO A 30 7.64 -7.26 -1.98
N LEU A 31 8.06 -6.82 -0.79
CA LEU A 31 8.22 -5.39 -0.50
C LEU A 31 9.11 -4.66 -1.50
N PRO A 32 10.27 -5.23 -1.95
CA PRO A 32 11.09 -4.55 -2.95
C PRO A 32 10.33 -4.26 -4.26
N ASP A 33 9.41 -5.12 -4.66
CA ASP A 33 8.61 -4.91 -5.86
C ASP A 33 7.62 -3.76 -5.67
N ILE A 34 7.00 -3.68 -4.49
CA ILE A 34 6.09 -2.57 -4.15
C ILE A 34 6.86 -1.25 -4.14
N LEU A 35 8.05 -1.22 -3.55
CA LEU A 35 8.87 -0.01 -3.50
C LEU A 35 9.31 0.44 -4.89
N ARG A 36 9.62 -0.51 -5.78
CA ARG A 36 9.95 -0.19 -7.17
C ARG A 36 8.76 0.43 -7.89
N LEU A 37 7.58 -0.15 -7.72
CA LEU A 37 6.36 0.40 -8.32
C LEU A 37 6.06 1.80 -7.78
N LEU A 38 6.32 2.03 -6.49
CA LEU A 38 6.16 3.35 -5.89
C LEU A 38 7.09 4.37 -6.54
N GLU A 39 8.37 4.01 -6.74
CA GLU A 39 9.34 4.89 -7.41
C GLU A 39 8.93 5.23 -8.83
N GLU A 40 8.29 4.28 -9.51
CA GLU A 40 7.79 4.47 -10.89
C GLU A 40 6.48 5.26 -10.93
N GLY A 41 5.92 5.62 -9.78
CA GLY A 41 4.64 6.31 -9.71
C GLY A 41 3.44 5.42 -10.02
N ARG A 42 3.58 4.11 -9.86
CA ARG A 42 2.57 3.12 -10.24
C ARG A 42 1.93 2.43 -9.05
N TYR A 43 2.24 2.86 -7.84
CA TYR A 43 1.69 2.27 -6.62
C TYR A 43 1.36 3.36 -5.62
N GLU A 44 0.20 3.23 -4.97
CA GLU A 44 -0.23 4.16 -3.93
C GLU A 44 -0.87 3.38 -2.80
N VAL A 45 -0.58 3.77 -1.56
CA VAL A 45 -1.30 3.26 -0.41
C VAL A 45 -1.95 4.44 0.29
N TRP A 46 -3.29 4.41 0.35
CA TRP A 46 -4.08 5.40 1.07
C TRP A 46 -4.42 4.85 2.44
N GLY A 47 -4.21 5.65 3.46
CA GLY A 47 -4.48 5.26 4.83
C GLY A 47 -5.47 6.18 5.52
N LEU A 48 -6.32 5.59 6.35
CA LEU A 48 -7.18 6.32 7.27
C LEU A 48 -6.49 6.32 8.64
N PHE A 49 -6.12 7.50 9.11
CA PHE A 49 -5.37 7.67 10.35
C PHE A 49 -6.22 8.34 11.42
N ASP A 50 -6.06 7.87 12.66
CA ASP A 50 -6.50 8.59 13.85
C ASP A 50 -5.22 9.04 14.56
N GLU A 51 -4.91 10.34 14.46
CA GLU A 51 -3.61 10.90 14.84
C GLU A 51 -2.51 10.16 14.06
N ASP A 52 -1.67 9.38 14.75
CA ASP A 52 -0.59 8.63 14.09
C ASP A 52 -0.91 7.15 13.89
N GLU A 53 -2.12 6.74 14.28
CA GLU A 53 -2.51 5.33 14.16
C GLU A 53 -3.21 5.06 12.84
N LEU A 54 -2.72 4.07 12.11
CA LEU A 54 -3.32 3.62 10.86
C LEU A 54 -4.47 2.67 11.18
N LEU A 55 -5.69 3.09 10.86
CA LEU A 55 -6.90 2.31 11.16
C LEU A 55 -7.31 1.40 9.99
N SER A 56 -7.08 1.88 8.76
CA SER A 56 -7.51 1.17 7.56
C SER A 56 -6.65 1.63 6.40
N TYR A 57 -6.57 0.83 5.33
CA TYR A 57 -5.77 1.19 4.16
C TYR A 57 -6.34 0.60 2.89
N ALA A 58 -5.98 1.22 1.77
CA ALA A 58 -6.25 0.70 0.42
C ALA A 58 -4.97 0.86 -0.41
N ALA A 59 -4.48 -0.24 -0.95
CA ALA A 59 -3.29 -0.25 -1.80
C ALA A 59 -3.73 -0.35 -3.26
N LEU A 60 -3.30 0.60 -4.07
CA LEU A 60 -3.72 0.74 -5.47
C LEU A 60 -2.52 0.58 -6.39
N TRP A 61 -2.69 -0.22 -7.44
CA TRP A 61 -1.68 -0.45 -8.47
C TRP A 61 -2.16 0.12 -9.80
N LYS A 62 -1.29 0.91 -10.44
CA LYS A 62 -1.56 1.50 -11.75
C LYS A 62 -0.82 0.73 -12.82
N ASN A 63 -1.54 0.26 -13.83
CA ASN A 63 -0.93 -0.42 -14.96
C ASN A 63 -0.40 0.61 -15.95
N ALA A 64 0.85 0.43 -16.42
CA ALA A 64 1.48 1.35 -17.35
C ALA A 64 0.86 1.31 -18.77
N THR A 65 0.29 0.17 -19.16
CA THR A 65 -0.24 -0.06 -20.51
C THR A 65 -1.72 0.26 -20.64
N ILE A 66 -2.47 0.14 -19.54
CA ILE A 66 -3.93 0.35 -19.51
C ILE A 66 -4.22 1.46 -18.51
N PRO A 67 -5.06 2.45 -18.85
CA PRO A 67 -5.37 3.54 -17.91
C PRO A 67 -6.36 3.09 -16.83
N LEU A 68 -6.02 2.04 -16.12
CA LEU A 68 -6.82 1.48 -15.03
C LEU A 68 -6.02 1.45 -13.74
N VAL A 69 -6.72 1.73 -12.64
CA VAL A 69 -6.17 1.57 -11.29
C VAL A 69 -6.81 0.35 -10.68
N LEU A 70 -5.98 -0.60 -10.22
CA LEU A 70 -6.44 -1.83 -9.62
C LEU A 70 -6.30 -1.77 -8.10
N LEU A 71 -7.35 -2.19 -7.39
CA LEU A 71 -7.28 -2.37 -5.95
C LEU A 71 -6.48 -3.65 -5.66
N ASP A 72 -5.30 -3.49 -5.07
CA ASP A 72 -4.39 -4.60 -4.81
C ASP A 72 -4.66 -5.22 -3.42
N TYR A 73 -4.78 -4.38 -2.40
CA TYR A 73 -5.06 -4.80 -1.03
C TYR A 73 -6.03 -3.83 -0.35
N LEU A 74 -6.86 -4.37 0.54
CA LEU A 74 -7.76 -3.59 1.36
C LEU A 74 -7.73 -4.14 2.79
N GLY A 75 -7.48 -3.28 3.74
CA GLY A 75 -7.40 -3.69 5.14
C GLY A 75 -7.97 -2.69 6.13
#